data_76d31fce1b7ae19084bbbf9c3da6b48f
#
_entry.id   76d31fce1b7ae19084bbbf9c3da6b48f
#
_cell.length_a   1.000
_cell.length_b   1.000
_cell.length_c   1.000
_cell.angle_alpha   90.00
_cell.angle_beta   90.00
_cell.angle_gamma   90.00
#
_symmetry.space_group_name_H-M   'P 1'
#
loop_
_entity.id
_entity.type
_entity.pdbx_description
1 polymer ?
#
loop_
_entity_poly.entity_id
_entity_poly.type
_entity_poly.pdbx_seq_one_letter_code
_entity_poly.pdbx_strand_id
1 'polypeptide(L)'
;MKSRLRLRVPNSEAHYGGNLVSGSKILEYFGDVATELLIQLDGDEGLFRAYDNIEFLAPVFGGDYLEIEGEITEIGNTSRKMVFTASKVIEPEPSVAPSAARVLKTPVVVVKASGTCVTPKNLQRNPQ
;
A
#
# COMPACT_ATOMS: atom_id res chain seq x y z
N MET A 1 -5.93 6.92 13.14
CA MET A 1 -4.65 6.16 13.19
C MET A 1 -4.20 5.89 11.76
N LYS A 2 -2.98 6.27 11.44
CA LYS A 2 -2.42 6.16 10.09
C LYS A 2 -1.08 5.44 10.12
N SER A 3 -0.73 4.82 9.01
CA SER A 3 0.58 4.20 8.78
C SER A 3 1.05 4.53 7.37
N ARG A 4 2.36 4.62 7.21
CA ARG A 4 3.01 4.95 5.93
C ARG A 4 4.22 4.08 5.68
N LEU A 5 4.41 3.72 4.41
CA LEU A 5 5.67 3.17 3.91
C LEU A 5 6.11 4.02 2.75
N ARG A 6 7.42 4.27 2.68
CA ARG A 6 8.05 4.84 1.48
C ARG A 6 9.05 3.82 0.98
N LEU A 7 8.94 3.44 -0.27
CA LEU A 7 9.77 2.37 -0.83
C LEU A 7 10.08 2.62 -2.30
N ARG A 8 11.12 1.96 -2.77
CA ARG A 8 11.43 1.86 -4.19
C ARG A 8 11.04 0.47 -4.67
N VAL A 9 10.25 0.40 -5.75
CA VAL A 9 9.87 -0.88 -6.33
C VAL A 9 11.07 -1.44 -7.10
N PRO A 10 11.61 -2.62 -6.71
CA PRO A 10 12.74 -3.22 -7.42
C PRO A 10 12.36 -3.59 -8.85
N ASN A 11 13.32 -3.52 -9.77
CA ASN A 11 13.10 -3.97 -11.14
C ASN A 11 12.73 -5.46 -11.21
N SER A 12 13.19 -6.25 -10.23
CA SER A 12 12.87 -7.67 -10.12
C SER A 12 11.38 -7.96 -9.90
N GLU A 13 10.62 -6.94 -9.48
CA GLU A 13 9.17 -7.05 -9.27
C GLU A 13 8.36 -6.72 -10.52
N ALA A 14 9.01 -6.32 -11.60
CA ALA A 14 8.33 -6.11 -12.88
C ALA A 14 7.90 -7.46 -13.44
N HIS A 15 6.61 -7.68 -13.49
CA HIS A 15 6.02 -8.96 -13.90
C HIS A 15 5.65 -8.98 -15.38
N TYR A 16 5.29 -7.83 -15.94
CA TYR A 16 4.85 -7.70 -17.32
C TYR A 16 5.91 -7.01 -18.19
N GLY A 17 5.72 -7.08 -19.50
CA GLY A 17 6.60 -6.39 -20.45
C GLY A 17 6.67 -4.89 -20.19
N GLY A 18 7.78 -4.26 -20.66
CA GLY A 18 7.98 -2.83 -20.46
C GLY A 18 8.30 -2.44 -19.01
N ASN A 19 8.80 -3.37 -18.22
CA ASN A 19 9.14 -3.16 -16.81
C ASN A 19 7.92 -2.82 -15.94
N LEU A 20 6.72 -3.25 -16.36
CA LEU A 20 5.47 -2.97 -15.68
C LEU A 20 5.28 -3.89 -14.47
N VAL A 21 4.95 -3.30 -13.33
CA VAL A 21 4.70 -3.99 -12.06
C VAL A 21 3.22 -4.35 -11.96
N SER A 22 2.93 -5.57 -11.50
CA SER A 22 1.55 -6.00 -11.29
C SER A 22 0.85 -5.18 -10.20
N GLY A 23 -0.43 -4.87 -10.40
CA GLY A 23 -1.25 -4.23 -9.38
C GLY A 23 -1.33 -5.04 -8.09
N SER A 24 -1.23 -6.37 -8.18
CA SER A 24 -1.24 -7.23 -6.99
C SER A 24 -0.06 -6.97 -6.06
N LYS A 25 1.07 -6.48 -6.58
CA LYS A 25 2.22 -6.10 -5.76
C LYS A 25 1.88 -4.91 -4.86
N ILE A 26 1.12 -3.96 -5.39
CA ILE A 26 0.69 -2.79 -4.61
C ILE A 26 -0.26 -3.22 -3.49
N LEU A 27 -1.13 -4.18 -3.75
CA LEU A 27 -2.00 -4.73 -2.72
C LEU A 27 -1.21 -5.43 -1.61
N GLU A 28 -0.07 -6.03 -1.94
CA GLU A 28 0.84 -6.60 -0.93
C GLU A 28 1.37 -5.51 -0.01
N TYR A 29 1.75 -4.35 -0.55
CA TYR A 29 2.17 -3.21 0.27
C TYR A 29 1.04 -2.69 1.15
N PHE A 30 -0.19 -2.65 0.64
CA PHE A 30 -1.36 -2.29 1.46
C PHE A 30 -1.53 -3.27 2.61
N GLY A 31 -1.27 -4.56 2.38
CA GLY A 31 -1.27 -5.57 3.43
C GLY A 31 -0.27 -5.27 4.54
N ASP A 32 0.93 -4.82 4.18
CA ASP A 32 1.97 -4.49 5.15
C ASP A 32 1.56 -3.27 6.00
N VAL A 33 0.98 -2.26 5.38
CA VAL A 33 0.48 -1.07 6.09
C VAL A 33 -0.69 -1.45 7.00
N ALA A 34 -1.62 -2.27 6.51
CA ALA A 34 -2.75 -2.75 7.30
C ALA A 34 -2.27 -3.54 8.52
N THR A 35 -1.27 -4.39 8.34
CA THR A 35 -0.69 -5.20 9.42
C THR A 35 -0.07 -4.31 10.48
N GLU A 36 0.67 -3.27 10.09
CA GLU A 36 1.24 -2.33 11.05
C GLU A 36 0.15 -1.64 11.87
N LEU A 37 -0.94 -1.20 11.20
CA LEU A 37 -2.07 -0.58 11.89
C LEU A 37 -2.71 -1.54 12.90
N LEU A 38 -2.87 -2.81 12.53
CA LEU A 38 -3.42 -3.82 13.43
C LEU A 38 -2.51 -4.08 14.62
N ILE A 39 -1.21 -4.13 14.39
CA ILE A 39 -0.23 -4.31 15.48
C ILE A 39 -0.29 -3.11 16.44
N GLN A 40 -0.36 -1.90 15.91
CA GLN A 40 -0.44 -0.69 16.74
C GLN A 40 -1.73 -0.66 17.56
N LEU A 41 -2.85 -1.04 16.96
CA LEU A 41 -4.15 -1.01 17.64
C LEU A 41 -4.33 -2.20 18.58
N ASP A 42 -4.08 -3.40 18.12
CA ASP A 42 -4.47 -4.63 18.80
C ASP A 42 -3.29 -5.44 19.39
N GLY A 43 -2.06 -5.10 19.03
CA GLY A 43 -0.90 -5.91 19.43
C GLY A 43 -0.84 -7.25 18.71
N ASP A 44 -1.53 -7.37 17.57
CA ASP A 44 -1.63 -8.59 16.79
C ASP A 44 -1.67 -8.25 15.30
N GLU A 45 -1.11 -9.14 14.47
CA GLU A 45 -1.11 -8.93 13.02
C GLU A 45 -2.51 -9.03 12.41
N GLY A 46 -3.43 -9.72 13.07
CA GLY A 46 -4.78 -9.92 12.56
C GLY A 46 -4.80 -10.56 11.18
N LEU A 47 -5.86 -10.32 10.45
CA LEU A 47 -6.05 -10.83 9.08
C LEU A 47 -6.73 -9.79 8.23
N PHE A 48 -6.30 -9.69 6.97
CA PHE A 48 -7.02 -8.90 5.98
C PHE A 48 -8.16 -9.77 5.44
N ARG A 49 -9.40 -9.38 5.75
CA ARG A 49 -10.57 -10.20 5.42
C ARG A 49 -11.07 -10.00 4.00
N ALA A 50 -11.19 -8.73 3.57
CA ALA A 50 -11.76 -8.43 2.26
C ALA A 50 -11.46 -7.00 1.85
N TYR A 51 -11.23 -6.79 0.54
CA TYR A 51 -11.34 -5.47 -0.07
C TYR A 51 -12.78 -5.28 -0.54
N ASP A 52 -13.33 -4.10 -0.35
CA ASP A 52 -14.62 -3.73 -0.91
C ASP A 52 -14.49 -2.81 -2.13
N ASN A 53 -13.34 -2.18 -2.31
CA ASN A 53 -13.04 -1.41 -3.51
C ASN A 53 -11.54 -1.39 -3.79
N ILE A 54 -11.17 -1.52 -5.07
CA ILE A 54 -9.81 -1.39 -5.55
C ILE A 54 -9.86 -0.67 -6.90
N GLU A 55 -9.10 0.42 -7.01
CA GLU A 55 -9.00 1.18 -8.25
C GLU A 55 -7.53 1.30 -8.65
N PHE A 56 -7.20 0.81 -9.84
CA PHE A 56 -5.88 0.96 -10.44
C PHE A 56 -5.93 2.16 -11.36
N LEU A 57 -5.31 3.27 -10.95
CA LEU A 57 -5.49 4.57 -11.59
C LEU A 57 -4.34 4.95 -12.53
N ALA A 58 -3.14 4.43 -12.28
CA ALA A 58 -1.97 4.70 -13.12
C ALA A 58 -0.97 3.54 -13.00
N PRO A 59 -0.16 3.30 -14.04
CA PRO A 59 0.80 2.20 -14.02
C PRO A 59 1.97 2.47 -13.09
N VAL A 60 2.54 1.38 -12.55
CA VAL A 60 3.75 1.38 -11.73
C VAL A 60 4.82 0.59 -12.46
N PHE A 61 6.03 1.12 -12.49
CA PHE A 61 7.18 0.49 -13.13
C PHE A 61 8.29 0.19 -12.13
N GLY A 62 9.12 -0.79 -12.42
CA GLY A 62 10.31 -1.02 -11.63
C GLY A 62 11.16 0.23 -11.57
N GLY A 63 11.65 0.56 -10.39
CA GLY A 63 12.39 1.79 -10.12
C GLY A 63 11.55 2.96 -9.63
N ASP A 64 10.22 2.88 -9.72
CA ASP A 64 9.34 3.91 -9.15
C ASP A 64 9.47 3.96 -7.63
N TYR A 65 9.46 5.16 -7.07
CA TYR A 65 9.32 5.35 -5.62
C TYR A 65 7.87 5.63 -5.30
N LEU A 66 7.35 4.88 -4.33
CA LEU A 66 5.96 4.99 -3.90
C LEU A 66 5.87 5.39 -2.43
N GLU A 67 4.85 6.17 -2.12
CA GLU A 67 4.38 6.35 -0.75
C GLU A 67 3.07 5.60 -0.60
N ILE A 68 3.04 4.69 0.35
CA ILE A 68 1.87 3.87 0.67
C ILE A 68 1.32 4.38 1.99
N GLU A 69 0.04 4.73 2.01
CA GLU A 69 -0.60 5.23 3.22
C GLU A 69 -1.86 4.43 3.50
N GLY A 70 -2.08 4.10 4.77
CA GLY A 70 -3.31 3.48 5.24
C GLY A 70 -3.85 4.19 6.46
N GLU A 71 -5.15 4.12 6.63
CA GLU A 71 -5.85 4.73 7.76
C GLU A 71 -6.99 3.84 8.22
N ILE A 72 -7.11 3.66 9.54
CA ILE A 72 -8.30 3.02 10.11
C ILE A 72 -9.41 4.07 10.18
N THR A 73 -10.54 3.78 9.54
CA THR A 73 -11.68 4.69 9.49
C THR A 73 -12.80 4.29 10.45
N GLU A 74 -12.88 3.02 10.84
CA GLU A 74 -13.93 2.54 11.72
C GLU A 74 -13.45 1.30 12.49
N ILE A 75 -13.72 1.26 13.78
CA ILE A 75 -13.35 0.15 14.67
C ILE A 75 -14.63 -0.50 15.18
N GLY A 76 -14.86 -1.76 14.78
CA GLY A 76 -15.96 -2.58 15.30
C GLY A 76 -15.47 -3.49 16.42
N ASN A 77 -16.28 -4.46 16.79
CA ASN A 77 -15.90 -5.43 17.82
C ASN A 77 -14.65 -6.23 17.45
N THR A 78 -14.60 -6.75 16.23
CA THR A 78 -13.43 -7.46 15.70
C THR A 78 -12.97 -6.87 14.37
N SER A 79 -13.80 -6.07 13.71
CA SER A 79 -13.51 -5.50 12.40
C SER A 79 -12.81 -4.15 12.50
N ARG A 80 -11.89 -3.91 11.55
CA ARG A 80 -11.21 -2.62 11.40
C ARG A 80 -11.33 -2.25 9.92
N LYS A 81 -12.12 -1.20 9.63
CA LYS A 81 -12.24 -0.70 8.26
C LYS A 81 -11.08 0.24 7.98
N MET A 82 -10.52 0.09 6.78
CA MET A 82 -9.32 0.84 6.39
C MET A 82 -9.46 1.37 4.97
N VAL A 83 -8.80 2.49 4.72
CA VAL A 83 -8.63 3.05 3.39
C VAL A 83 -7.14 3.16 3.09
N PHE A 84 -6.77 2.97 1.81
CA PHE A 84 -5.38 2.92 1.37
C PHE A 84 -5.18 3.77 0.13
N THR A 85 -4.00 4.36 0.03
CA THR A 85 -3.58 5.11 -1.16
C THR A 85 -2.11 4.83 -1.42
N ALA A 86 -1.77 4.56 -2.68
CA ALA A 86 -0.40 4.49 -3.14
C ALA A 86 -0.16 5.63 -4.12
N SER A 87 0.90 6.39 -3.92
CA SER A 87 1.27 7.53 -4.77
C SER A 87 2.70 7.39 -5.25
N LYS A 88 2.90 7.63 -6.54
CA LYS A 88 4.23 7.68 -7.14
C LYS A 88 4.82 9.07 -6.91
N VAL A 89 6.04 9.12 -6.40
CA VAL A 89 6.73 10.38 -6.05
C VAL A 89 8.00 10.59 -6.84
N ILE A 90 8.64 9.53 -7.35
CA ILE A 90 9.83 9.56 -8.20
C ILE A 90 9.64 8.50 -9.29
N GLU A 91 10.03 8.81 -10.51
CA GLU A 91 9.96 7.83 -11.60
C GLU A 91 11.23 7.84 -12.45
N PRO A 92 11.63 6.69 -13.01
CA PRO A 92 12.71 6.65 -13.99
C PRO A 92 12.33 7.40 -15.27
N GLU A 93 13.35 7.92 -15.95
CA GLU A 93 13.23 8.55 -17.26
C GLU A 93 14.19 7.89 -18.26
N PRO A 94 13.94 6.62 -18.66
CA PRO A 94 14.87 5.88 -19.49
C PRO A 94 15.06 6.47 -20.89
N SER A 95 14.12 7.29 -21.36
CA SER A 95 14.26 7.99 -22.64
C SER A 95 15.34 9.08 -22.60
N VAL A 96 15.67 9.59 -21.40
CA VAL A 96 16.72 10.60 -21.23
C VAL A 96 18.08 9.91 -21.12
N ALA A 97 18.20 8.93 -20.24
CA ALA A 97 19.39 8.10 -20.06
C ALA A 97 19.03 6.87 -19.25
N PRO A 98 19.82 5.77 -19.31
CA PRO A 98 19.50 4.56 -18.56
C PRO A 98 19.36 4.75 -17.05
N SER A 99 20.07 5.70 -16.47
CA SER A 99 20.05 5.99 -15.02
C SER A 99 19.28 7.25 -14.66
N ALA A 100 18.64 7.91 -15.63
CA ALA A 100 17.91 9.15 -15.36
C ALA A 100 16.61 8.85 -14.60
N ALA A 101 16.27 9.75 -13.68
CA ALA A 101 15.03 9.68 -12.91
C ALA A 101 14.64 11.11 -12.50
N ARG A 102 13.38 11.31 -12.16
CA ARG A 102 12.91 12.63 -11.74
C ARG A 102 11.99 12.55 -10.54
N VAL A 103 12.06 13.57 -9.70
CA VAL A 103 11.09 13.78 -8.61
C VAL A 103 9.86 14.45 -9.22
N LEU A 104 8.69 13.88 -8.99
CA LEU A 104 7.44 14.45 -9.49
C LEU A 104 7.07 15.67 -8.63
N LYS A 105 6.70 16.78 -9.27
CA LYS A 105 6.24 17.98 -8.55
C LYS A 105 4.98 17.69 -7.76
N THR A 106 4.07 16.93 -8.36
CA THR A 106 2.83 16.49 -7.72
C THR A 106 2.81 14.96 -7.76
N PRO A 107 2.71 14.30 -6.62
CA PRO A 107 2.58 12.84 -6.59
C PRO A 107 1.40 12.38 -7.42
N VAL A 108 1.57 11.24 -8.08
CA VAL A 108 0.52 10.63 -8.90
C VAL A 108 -0.08 9.46 -8.12
N VAL A 109 -1.37 9.53 -7.82
CA VAL A 109 -2.07 8.41 -7.17
C VAL A 109 -2.16 7.26 -8.17
N VAL A 110 -1.58 6.12 -7.82
CA VAL A 110 -1.52 4.95 -8.70
C VAL A 110 -2.57 3.91 -8.35
N VAL A 111 -2.86 3.72 -7.06
CA VAL A 111 -3.87 2.76 -6.59
C VAL A 111 -4.58 3.35 -5.38
N LYS A 112 -5.89 3.16 -5.32
CA LYS A 112 -6.72 3.41 -4.14
C LYS A 112 -7.47 2.15 -3.79
N ALA A 113 -7.66 1.91 -2.50
CA ALA A 113 -8.44 0.76 -2.04
C ALA A 113 -9.09 1.04 -0.71
N SER A 114 -10.11 0.26 -0.42
CA SER A 114 -10.72 0.19 0.91
C SER A 114 -11.02 -1.27 1.23
N GLY A 115 -11.00 -1.60 2.51
CA GLY A 115 -11.23 -2.98 2.93
C GLY A 115 -11.43 -3.10 4.42
N THR A 116 -11.58 -4.36 4.85
CA THR A 116 -11.83 -4.68 6.24
C THR A 116 -10.83 -5.74 6.71
N CYS A 117 -10.14 -5.42 7.79
CA CYS A 117 -9.30 -6.36 8.52
C CYS A 117 -10.03 -6.81 9.78
N VAL A 118 -9.64 -7.94 10.33
CA VAL A 118 -10.22 -8.47 11.57
C VAL A 118 -9.12 -8.91 12.52
N THR A 119 -9.35 -8.66 13.81
CA THR A 119 -8.57 -9.26 14.88
C THR A 119 -9.56 -9.93 15.82
N PRO A 120 -9.54 -11.27 15.93
CA PRO A 120 -10.40 -11.98 16.86
C PRO A 120 -10.27 -11.45 18.29
N LYS A 121 -11.37 -11.44 19.03
CA LYS A 121 -11.41 -10.81 20.36
C LYS A 121 -10.34 -11.34 21.30
N ASN A 122 -10.11 -12.65 21.27
CA ASN A 122 -9.11 -13.29 22.12
C ASN A 122 -7.66 -12.98 21.76
N LEU A 123 -7.43 -12.37 20.57
CA LEU A 123 -6.10 -11.97 20.11
C LEU A 123 -5.84 -10.46 20.27
N GLN A 124 -6.84 -9.70 20.67
CA GLN A 124 -6.69 -8.28 20.95
C GLN A 124 -5.99 -8.12 22.30
N ARG A 125 -4.74 -7.72 22.26
CA ARG A 125 -3.88 -7.66 23.45
C ARG A 125 -3.69 -6.25 24.00
N ASN A 126 -3.95 -5.24 23.20
CA ASN A 126 -3.81 -3.86 23.65
C ASN A 126 -5.15 -3.35 24.18
N PRO A 127 -5.15 -2.58 25.29
CA PRO A 127 -6.37 -1.93 25.77
C PRO A 127 -6.90 -0.96 24.73
N GLN A 128 -8.22 -0.91 24.57
CA GLN A 128 -8.91 -0.02 23.65
C GLN A 128 -9.49 1.17 24.41
#